data_74613373c73b162603166aa23acbe536
#
_entry.id   74613373c73b162603166aa23acbe536
#
_cell.length_a   1.000
_cell.length_b   1.000
_cell.length_c   1.000
_cell.angle_alpha   90.00
_cell.angle_beta   90.00
_cell.angle_gamma   90.00
#
_symmetry.space_group_name_H-M   'P 1'
#
loop_
_entity.id
_entity.type
_entity.pdbx_description
1 polymer ?
#
loop_
_entity_poly.entity_id
_entity_poly.type
_entity_poly.pdbx_seq_one_letter_code
_entity_poly.pdbx_strand_id
1 'polypeptide(L)'
;MKKIVLLLMALLVMVYCYFGGFTTGDYVEGVEFKDEIVIPADKRIIALGEATHGNKEFQELKLSIFKKLVEENGVRAFAIEGDFGGCLEVNEYIHGGSGSTLETVKKIGFKIYQTKEMMNLIDYMRDYNLCHIDDDINFYGFDMQRTKYLDKEYLDEDINLYLKEIKR
;
A
#
# COMPACT_ATOMS: atom_id res chain seq x y z
N MET A 1 5.48 -16.34 -57.35
CA MET A 1 5.76 -14.94 -56.96
C MET A 1 5.08 -14.56 -55.64
N LYS A 2 3.75 -14.67 -55.47
CA LYS A 2 3.07 -14.29 -54.20
C LYS A 2 3.61 -14.96 -52.91
N LYS A 3 3.94 -16.23 -52.96
CA LYS A 3 4.49 -16.96 -51.80
C LYS A 3 5.89 -16.48 -51.37
N ILE A 4 6.73 -16.09 -52.34
CA ILE A 4 8.08 -15.57 -52.07
C ILE A 4 8.00 -14.18 -51.44
N VAL A 5 7.06 -13.32 -51.90
CA VAL A 5 6.86 -12.02 -51.32
C VAL A 5 6.35 -12.10 -49.89
N LEU A 6 5.44 -13.05 -49.60
CA LEU A 6 4.97 -13.29 -48.22
C LEU A 6 6.09 -13.76 -47.29
N LEU A 7 6.96 -14.62 -47.77
CA LEU A 7 8.10 -15.13 -47.00
C LEU A 7 9.12 -14.03 -46.71
N LEU A 8 9.38 -13.16 -47.68
CA LEU A 8 10.26 -12.00 -47.49
C LEU A 8 9.67 -10.97 -46.54
N MET A 9 8.36 -10.72 -46.60
CA MET A 9 7.67 -9.85 -45.63
C MET A 9 7.72 -10.42 -44.22
N ALA A 10 7.49 -11.72 -44.04
CA ALA A 10 7.58 -12.38 -42.73
C ALA A 10 9.01 -12.32 -42.17
N LEU A 11 10.03 -12.51 -43.04
CA LEU A 11 11.42 -12.38 -42.64
C LEU A 11 11.79 -10.95 -42.24
N LEU A 12 11.29 -9.94 -42.96
CA LEU A 12 11.47 -8.52 -42.65
C LEU A 12 10.83 -8.13 -41.33
N VAL A 13 9.63 -8.62 -41.05
CA VAL A 13 8.95 -8.43 -39.76
C VAL A 13 9.72 -9.10 -38.62
N MET A 14 10.22 -10.31 -38.84
CA MET A 14 11.02 -11.02 -37.86
C MET A 14 12.35 -10.32 -37.57
N VAL A 15 13.02 -9.81 -38.60
CA VAL A 15 14.26 -9.01 -38.47
C VAL A 15 13.97 -7.69 -37.78
N TYR A 16 12.86 -7.01 -38.09
CA TYR A 16 12.44 -5.79 -37.43
C TYR A 16 12.12 -6.03 -35.92
N CYS A 17 11.42 -7.11 -35.60
CA CYS A 17 11.18 -7.50 -34.20
C CYS A 17 12.45 -7.87 -33.46
N TYR A 18 13.42 -8.49 -34.15
CA TYR A 18 14.67 -8.93 -33.53
C TYR A 18 15.71 -7.79 -33.36
N PHE A 19 15.75 -6.84 -34.28
CA PHE A 19 16.75 -5.76 -34.28
C PHE A 19 16.19 -4.37 -34.00
N GLY A 20 14.91 -4.13 -34.16
CA GLY A 20 14.30 -2.80 -34.08
C GLY A 20 13.23 -2.61 -33.01
N GLY A 21 12.78 -3.69 -32.38
CA GLY A 21 11.59 -3.66 -31.53
C GLY A 21 11.79 -3.43 -30.05
N PHE A 22 13.00 -3.51 -29.55
CA PHE A 22 13.31 -3.22 -28.15
C PHE A 22 14.46 -2.22 -28.11
N THR A 23 14.14 -0.93 -28.29
CA THR A 23 14.91 0.04 -27.56
C THR A 23 14.61 -0.25 -26.08
N THR A 24 15.53 -0.94 -25.41
CA THR A 24 15.60 -0.89 -23.95
C THR A 24 15.61 0.60 -23.64
N GLY A 25 14.46 1.11 -23.14
CA GLY A 25 14.41 2.45 -22.62
C GLY A 25 15.62 2.61 -21.69
N ASP A 26 16.28 3.72 -21.73
CA ASP A 26 17.39 4.01 -20.84
C ASP A 26 16.98 3.54 -19.44
N TYR A 27 17.67 2.53 -18.93
CA TYR A 27 17.50 2.12 -17.56
C TYR A 27 17.83 3.33 -16.73
N VAL A 28 16.82 3.97 -16.18
CA VAL A 28 17.04 4.93 -15.11
C VAL A 28 17.60 4.07 -13.98
N GLU A 29 18.88 4.22 -13.71
CA GLU A 29 19.54 3.57 -12.61
C GLU A 29 18.75 3.93 -11.35
N GLY A 30 18.09 2.94 -10.75
CA GLY A 30 17.23 3.16 -9.61
C GLY A 30 18.10 3.69 -8.48
N VAL A 31 17.76 4.83 -7.94
CA VAL A 31 18.41 5.36 -6.73
C VAL A 31 18.13 4.38 -5.60
N GLU A 32 19.17 3.86 -4.95
CA GLU A 32 19.00 3.04 -3.75
C GLU A 32 18.28 3.86 -2.68
N PHE A 33 17.11 3.42 -2.30
CA PHE A 33 16.11 4.17 -1.54
C PHE A 33 16.46 4.33 -0.03
N LYS A 34 17.68 4.03 0.41
CA LYS A 34 17.98 3.84 1.82
C LYS A 34 18.12 5.11 2.65
N ASP A 35 18.53 6.24 2.08
CA ASP A 35 18.94 7.36 2.95
C ASP A 35 18.48 8.77 2.53
N GLU A 36 17.77 8.96 1.42
CA GLU A 36 17.56 10.30 0.85
C GLU A 36 16.12 10.82 0.78
N ILE A 37 15.12 10.12 1.34
CA ILE A 37 13.79 10.72 1.43
C ILE A 37 13.78 11.75 2.55
N VAL A 38 13.98 12.98 2.17
CA VAL A 38 13.72 14.13 3.05
C VAL A 38 12.27 14.57 2.82
N ILE A 39 11.42 14.36 3.80
CA ILE A 39 10.05 14.85 3.77
C ILE A 39 10.01 16.19 4.48
N PRO A 40 9.56 17.27 3.79
CA PRO A 40 9.42 18.57 4.44
C PRO A 40 8.46 18.49 5.62
N ALA A 41 8.82 19.11 6.75
CA ALA A 41 8.09 19.04 8.01
C ALA A 41 6.67 19.66 7.95
N ASP A 42 6.37 20.46 6.91
CA ASP A 42 5.06 21.08 6.67
C ASP A 42 4.06 20.14 5.98
N LYS A 43 4.49 18.94 5.51
CA LYS A 43 3.62 17.99 4.83
C LYS A 43 2.83 17.18 5.82
N ARG A 44 1.50 17.21 5.67
CA ARG A 44 0.54 16.48 6.50
C ARG A 44 0.08 15.18 5.86
N ILE A 45 0.19 15.06 4.54
CA ILE A 45 -0.20 13.88 3.76
C ILE A 45 0.98 13.48 2.89
N ILE A 46 1.36 12.21 2.99
CA ILE A 46 2.41 11.60 2.20
C ILE A 46 1.78 10.42 1.45
N ALA A 47 1.76 10.48 0.13
CA ALA A 47 1.19 9.45 -0.70
C ALA A 47 2.30 8.60 -1.34
N LEU A 48 2.17 7.28 -1.24
CA LEU A 48 3.04 6.31 -1.89
C LEU A 48 2.27 5.68 -3.04
N GLY A 49 2.67 6.00 -4.28
CA GLY A 49 2.16 5.34 -5.47
C GLY A 49 2.88 4.02 -5.73
N GLU A 50 2.19 3.09 -6.39
CA GLU A 50 2.80 1.84 -6.87
C GLU A 50 2.45 1.59 -8.33
N ALA A 51 3.40 1.02 -9.09
CA ALA A 51 3.21 0.77 -10.52
C ALA A 51 2.27 -0.41 -10.77
N THR A 52 2.28 -1.42 -9.90
CA THR A 52 1.42 -2.60 -9.96
C THR A 52 1.07 -3.09 -8.56
N HIS A 53 -0.16 -3.57 -8.38
CA HIS A 53 -0.53 -4.26 -7.15
C HIS A 53 0.16 -5.63 -7.09
N GLY A 54 0.61 -6.03 -5.89
CA GLY A 54 1.11 -7.38 -5.63
C GLY A 54 2.61 -7.59 -5.79
N ASN A 55 3.40 -6.57 -6.09
CA ASN A 55 4.85 -6.65 -6.03
C ASN A 55 5.32 -6.62 -4.57
N LYS A 56 6.08 -7.64 -4.20
CA LYS A 56 6.60 -7.82 -2.85
C LYS A 56 7.46 -6.62 -2.42
N GLU A 57 8.31 -6.15 -3.30
CA GLU A 57 9.26 -5.05 -3.06
C GLU A 57 8.54 -3.75 -2.70
N PHE A 58 7.40 -3.47 -3.34
CA PHE A 58 6.59 -2.30 -2.99
C PHE A 58 5.96 -2.42 -1.61
N GLN A 59 5.55 -3.63 -1.21
CA GLN A 59 4.99 -3.84 0.11
C GLN A 59 6.08 -3.74 1.21
N GLU A 60 7.27 -4.29 0.97
CA GLU A 60 8.43 -4.15 1.86
C GLU A 60 8.85 -2.68 2.00
N LEU A 61 8.84 -1.94 0.88
CA LEU A 61 9.16 -0.52 0.85
C LEU A 61 8.15 0.31 1.65
N LYS A 62 6.84 0.02 1.54
CA LYS A 62 5.80 0.69 2.35
C LYS A 62 6.11 0.61 3.83
N LEU A 63 6.44 -0.57 4.34
CA LEU A 63 6.79 -0.76 5.74
C LEU A 63 8.05 0.04 6.11
N SER A 64 9.08 -0.01 5.26
CA SER A 64 10.34 0.69 5.51
C SER A 64 10.15 2.20 5.61
N ILE A 65 9.41 2.77 4.65
CA ILE A 65 9.08 4.20 4.61
C ILE A 65 8.20 4.56 5.81
N PHE A 66 7.17 3.78 6.09
CA PHE A 66 6.24 4.07 7.18
C PHE A 66 6.96 4.11 8.52
N LYS A 67 7.87 3.17 8.80
CA LYS A 67 8.71 3.20 10.01
C LYS A 67 9.49 4.50 10.11
N LYS A 68 10.18 4.90 9.06
CA LYS A 68 10.94 6.15 9.02
C LYS A 68 10.05 7.36 9.28
N LEU A 69 8.86 7.40 8.67
CA LEU A 69 7.90 8.49 8.87
C LEU A 69 7.35 8.56 10.29
N VAL A 70 7.11 7.42 10.92
CA VAL A 70 6.70 7.34 12.32
C VAL A 70 7.78 7.90 13.24
N GLU A 71 9.02 7.50 13.01
CA GLU A 71 10.16 7.84 13.86
C GLU A 71 10.65 9.29 13.65
N GLU A 72 10.75 9.74 12.41
CA GLU A 72 11.37 11.03 12.06
C GLU A 72 10.36 12.17 11.85
N ASN A 73 9.14 11.87 11.38
CA ASN A 73 8.15 12.87 11.00
C ASN A 73 6.89 12.88 11.88
N GLY A 74 6.80 12.00 12.87
CA GLY A 74 5.66 11.92 13.76
C GLY A 74 4.36 11.48 13.08
N VAL A 75 4.46 10.72 11.97
CA VAL A 75 3.27 10.16 11.31
C VAL A 75 2.62 9.12 12.22
N ARG A 76 1.29 9.22 12.40
CA ARG A 76 0.50 8.34 13.29
C ARG A 76 -0.71 7.72 12.59
N ALA A 77 -0.80 7.83 11.27
CA ALA A 77 -1.87 7.22 10.50
C ALA A 77 -1.32 6.56 9.24
N PHE A 78 -1.79 5.35 8.96
CA PHE A 78 -1.57 4.62 7.72
C PHE A 78 -2.93 4.39 7.05
N ALA A 79 -3.08 4.82 5.80
CA ALA A 79 -4.31 4.62 5.03
C ALA A 79 -4.02 3.85 3.74
N ILE A 80 -4.93 2.92 3.40
CA ILE A 80 -4.79 2.06 2.23
C ILE A 80 -6.12 1.96 1.47
N GLU A 81 -6.06 1.67 0.17
CA GLU A 81 -7.23 1.29 -0.62
C GLU A 81 -7.73 -0.10 -0.16
N GLY A 82 -8.34 -0.14 0.99
CA GLY A 82 -8.91 -1.30 1.64
C GLY A 82 -10.33 -1.04 2.07
N ASP A 83 -11.09 -2.11 2.35
CA ASP A 83 -12.47 -1.99 2.82
C ASP A 83 -12.53 -1.16 4.11
N PHE A 84 -13.32 -0.09 4.09
CA PHE A 84 -13.43 0.82 5.23
C PHE A 84 -13.79 0.08 6.53
N GLY A 85 -14.88 -0.70 6.52
CA GLY A 85 -15.35 -1.43 7.70
C GLY A 85 -14.38 -2.53 8.15
N GLY A 86 -13.80 -3.27 7.20
CA GLY A 86 -12.81 -4.29 7.52
C GLY A 86 -11.51 -3.70 8.08
N CYS A 87 -11.13 -2.52 7.66
CA CYS A 87 -9.95 -1.83 8.20
C CYS A 87 -10.16 -1.27 9.60
N LEU A 88 -11.40 -1.01 10.04
CA LEU A 88 -11.70 -0.73 11.44
C LEU A 88 -11.36 -1.93 12.34
N GLU A 89 -11.69 -3.16 11.90
CA GLU A 89 -11.29 -4.37 12.62
C GLU A 89 -9.75 -4.54 12.67
N VAL A 90 -9.04 -4.11 11.60
CA VAL A 90 -7.57 -4.06 11.63
C VAL A 90 -7.09 -3.06 12.66
N ASN A 91 -7.71 -1.88 12.71
CA ASN A 91 -7.39 -0.84 13.68
C ASN A 91 -7.62 -1.31 15.12
N GLU A 92 -8.74 -1.96 15.41
CA GLU A 92 -8.98 -2.59 16.72
C GLU A 92 -7.90 -3.60 17.08
N TYR A 93 -7.49 -4.46 16.14
CA TYR A 93 -6.45 -5.45 16.36
C TYR A 93 -5.11 -4.82 16.73
N ILE A 94 -4.68 -3.79 16.05
CA ILE A 94 -3.40 -3.12 16.36
C ILE A 94 -3.42 -2.37 17.70
N HIS A 95 -4.60 -2.08 18.24
CA HIS A 95 -4.78 -1.50 19.59
C HIS A 95 -5.01 -2.55 20.68
N GLY A 96 -4.63 -3.79 20.45
CA GLY A 96 -4.70 -4.86 21.44
C GLY A 96 -5.91 -5.77 21.32
N GLY A 97 -6.73 -5.62 20.28
CA GLY A 97 -7.84 -6.51 19.99
C GLY A 97 -7.42 -7.97 19.84
N SER A 98 -8.35 -8.89 20.05
CA SER A 98 -8.13 -10.34 19.96
C SER A 98 -7.99 -10.82 18.52
N GLY A 99 -7.38 -12.01 18.32
CA GLY A 99 -7.23 -12.65 17.02
C GLY A 99 -5.77 -12.85 16.62
N SER A 100 -5.56 -13.10 15.34
CA SER A 100 -4.22 -13.27 14.76
C SER A 100 -4.03 -12.30 13.58
N THR A 101 -2.80 -11.93 13.29
CA THR A 101 -2.45 -11.10 12.13
C THR A 101 -2.92 -11.74 10.83
N LEU A 102 -2.86 -13.08 10.73
CA LEU A 102 -3.33 -13.82 9.56
C LEU A 102 -4.85 -13.69 9.33
N GLU A 103 -5.64 -13.61 10.38
CA GLU A 103 -7.09 -13.37 10.28
C GLU A 103 -7.37 -11.90 9.99
N THR A 104 -6.65 -11.02 10.65
CA THR A 104 -6.78 -9.57 10.54
C THR A 104 -6.46 -9.06 9.13
N VAL A 105 -5.38 -9.53 8.50
CA VAL A 105 -5.01 -9.10 7.13
C VAL A 105 -6.11 -9.38 6.10
N LYS A 106 -6.93 -10.41 6.31
CA LYS A 106 -8.07 -10.75 5.44
C LYS A 106 -9.21 -9.74 5.52
N LYS A 107 -9.29 -8.99 6.62
CA LYS A 107 -10.31 -7.96 6.86
C LYS A 107 -10.12 -6.74 5.94
N ILE A 108 -8.90 -6.46 5.48
CA ILE A 108 -8.63 -5.40 4.49
C ILE A 108 -9.49 -5.57 3.22
N GLY A 109 -9.96 -6.79 2.95
CA GLY A 109 -11.00 -7.06 1.96
C GLY A 109 -10.47 -7.47 0.58
N PHE A 110 -9.26 -7.12 0.20
CA PHE A 110 -8.65 -7.45 -1.08
C PHE A 110 -7.58 -8.52 -0.94
N LYS A 111 -7.60 -9.53 -1.82
CA LYS A 111 -6.62 -10.63 -1.80
C LYS A 111 -5.18 -10.17 -2.03
N ILE A 112 -4.99 -9.06 -2.74
CA ILE A 112 -3.68 -8.47 -3.01
C ILE A 112 -2.93 -8.05 -1.74
N TYR A 113 -3.66 -7.78 -0.65
CA TYR A 113 -3.08 -7.42 0.65
C TYR A 113 -2.90 -8.61 1.60
N GLN A 114 -3.38 -9.80 1.23
CA GLN A 114 -3.21 -11.02 2.06
C GLN A 114 -1.80 -11.59 1.88
N THR A 115 -0.80 -10.79 2.20
CA THR A 115 0.62 -11.09 2.01
C THR A 115 1.37 -11.06 3.35
N LYS A 116 2.54 -11.70 3.37
CA LYS A 116 3.42 -11.67 4.54
C LYS A 116 3.90 -10.25 4.84
N GLU A 117 4.14 -9.46 3.81
CA GLU A 117 4.63 -8.10 3.90
C GLU A 117 3.58 -7.19 4.59
N MET A 118 2.30 -7.34 4.23
CA MET A 118 1.21 -6.63 4.89
C MET A 118 1.01 -7.11 6.34
N MET A 119 1.15 -8.40 6.60
CA MET A 119 1.16 -8.91 7.98
C MET A 119 2.28 -8.29 8.80
N ASN A 120 3.49 -8.19 8.25
CA ASN A 120 4.63 -7.55 8.91
C ASN A 120 4.36 -6.07 9.25
N LEU A 121 3.63 -5.35 8.38
CA LEU A 121 3.23 -3.97 8.64
C LEU A 121 2.23 -3.89 9.79
N ILE A 122 1.21 -4.75 9.79
CA ILE A 122 0.20 -4.82 10.86
C ILE A 122 0.87 -5.20 12.20
N ASP A 123 1.78 -6.18 12.19
CA ASP A 123 2.51 -6.60 13.39
C ASP A 123 3.36 -5.44 13.93
N TYR A 124 4.07 -4.71 13.07
CA TYR A 124 4.82 -3.53 13.48
C TYR A 124 3.92 -2.48 14.15
N MET A 125 2.76 -2.18 13.56
CA MET A 125 1.84 -1.19 14.13
C MET A 125 1.30 -1.64 15.48
N ARG A 126 0.97 -2.94 15.62
CA ARG A 126 0.53 -3.52 16.88
C ARG A 126 1.61 -3.42 17.96
N ASP A 127 2.84 -3.84 17.63
CA ASP A 127 3.96 -3.81 18.57
C ASP A 127 4.27 -2.36 19.00
N TYR A 128 4.20 -1.42 18.06
CA TYR A 128 4.35 0.00 18.34
C TYR A 128 3.30 0.48 19.34
N ASN A 129 2.03 0.24 19.09
CA ASN A 129 0.92 0.69 19.94
C ASN A 129 0.97 0.07 21.34
N LEU A 130 1.37 -1.20 21.46
CA LEU A 130 1.54 -1.85 22.77
C LEU A 130 2.64 -1.20 23.62
N CYS A 131 3.61 -0.53 22.98
CA CYS A 131 4.70 0.15 23.65
C CYS A 131 4.48 1.67 23.83
N HIS A 132 3.51 2.28 23.10
CA HIS A 132 3.29 3.73 23.03
C HIS A 132 1.81 4.08 23.23
N ILE A 133 1.28 3.86 24.41
CA ILE A 133 -0.15 3.97 24.75
C ILE A 133 -0.74 5.36 24.47
N ASP A 134 0.07 6.43 24.64
CA ASP A 134 -0.36 7.82 24.46
C ASP A 134 0.07 8.41 23.09
N ASP A 135 0.68 7.62 22.23
CA ASP A 135 1.25 8.04 20.94
C ASP A 135 1.05 6.94 19.88
N ASP A 136 -0.13 6.42 19.81
CA ASP A 136 -0.52 5.28 18.99
C ASP A 136 -0.63 5.59 17.49
N ILE A 137 -0.47 4.55 16.69
CA ILE A 137 -0.63 4.57 15.24
C ILE A 137 -1.99 4.00 14.87
N ASN A 138 -2.67 4.62 13.91
CA ASN A 138 -3.97 4.21 13.41
C ASN A 138 -3.90 3.64 12.00
N PHE A 139 -4.74 2.62 11.71
CA PHE A 139 -4.89 1.99 10.40
C PHE A 139 -6.25 2.31 9.81
N TYR A 140 -6.29 2.79 8.57
CA TYR A 140 -7.52 3.20 7.88
C TYR A 140 -7.64 2.55 6.50
N GLY A 141 -8.87 2.16 6.12
CA GLY A 141 -9.26 1.86 4.74
C GLY A 141 -10.10 3.01 4.17
N PHE A 142 -9.94 3.32 2.90
CA PHE A 142 -10.73 4.37 2.27
C PHE A 142 -11.61 3.88 1.11
N ASP A 143 -11.72 2.57 0.89
CA ASP A 143 -12.63 1.99 -0.10
C ASP A 143 -13.97 1.61 0.54
N MET A 144 -15.06 2.15 0.00
CA MET A 144 -16.42 1.97 0.50
C MET A 144 -17.21 0.91 -0.28
N GLN A 145 -16.56 0.02 -1.04
CA GLN A 145 -17.26 -0.95 -1.92
C GLN A 145 -18.00 -2.06 -1.15
N ARG A 146 -17.60 -2.36 0.07
CA ARG A 146 -18.20 -3.41 0.89
C ARG A 146 -18.95 -2.80 2.06
N THR A 147 -20.25 -2.62 1.89
CA THR A 147 -21.14 -2.08 2.94
C THR A 147 -21.47 -3.09 4.04
N LYS A 148 -20.92 -4.29 4.03
CA LYS A 148 -21.30 -5.38 4.93
C LYS A 148 -21.04 -5.10 6.42
N TYR A 149 -20.17 -4.15 6.74
CA TYR A 149 -19.80 -3.79 8.11
C TYR A 149 -20.30 -2.41 8.52
N LEU A 150 -21.09 -1.76 7.65
CA LEU A 150 -21.62 -0.45 7.93
C LEU A 150 -22.99 -0.58 8.62
N ASP A 151 -23.00 -0.98 9.88
CA ASP A 151 -24.14 -0.66 10.73
C ASP A 151 -24.15 0.85 10.95
N LYS A 152 -25.33 1.46 10.77
CA LYS A 152 -25.49 2.93 10.74
C LYS A 152 -25.00 3.61 12.02
N GLU A 153 -24.96 2.89 13.13
CA GLU A 153 -24.50 3.35 14.44
C GLU A 153 -22.98 3.53 14.50
N TYR A 154 -22.22 2.63 13.88
CA TYR A 154 -20.75 2.72 13.75
C TYR A 154 -20.32 3.86 12.81
N LEU A 155 -21.07 4.09 11.74
CA LEU A 155 -20.76 5.12 10.75
C LEU A 155 -20.75 6.54 11.36
N ASP A 156 -21.65 6.83 12.25
CA ASP A 156 -21.80 8.19 12.79
C ASP A 156 -20.71 8.52 13.83
N GLU A 157 -20.27 7.56 14.64
CA GLU A 157 -19.18 7.78 15.61
C GLU A 157 -17.81 7.81 14.95
N ASP A 158 -17.51 6.85 14.07
CA ASP A 158 -16.19 6.71 13.45
C ASP A 158 -15.92 7.76 12.38
N ILE A 159 -16.94 8.15 11.59
CA ILE A 159 -16.83 9.28 10.66
C ILE A 159 -16.58 10.58 11.44
N ASN A 160 -17.23 10.79 12.58
CA ASN A 160 -17.00 11.97 13.38
C ASN A 160 -15.61 11.97 14.03
N LEU A 161 -15.09 10.82 14.46
CA LEU A 161 -13.73 10.67 14.95
C LEU A 161 -12.71 10.96 13.83
N TYR A 162 -12.89 10.34 12.66
CA TYR A 162 -12.08 10.56 11.46
C TYR A 162 -12.05 12.03 11.02
N LEU A 163 -13.23 12.69 10.98
CA LEU A 163 -13.32 14.11 10.64
C LEU A 163 -12.70 15.02 11.71
N LYS A 164 -12.67 14.59 12.96
CA LYS A 164 -12.04 15.33 14.06
C LYS A 164 -10.52 15.27 14.00
N GLU A 165 -9.97 14.15 13.58
CA GLU A 165 -8.51 13.97 13.39
C GLU A 165 -7.99 14.73 12.16
N ILE A 166 -8.73 14.74 11.06
CA ILE A 166 -8.36 15.51 9.86
C ILE A 166 -8.39 17.03 10.13
N LYS A 167 -9.19 17.50 11.07
CA LYS A 167 -9.31 18.94 11.44
C LYS A 167 -8.28 19.41 12.46
N ARG A 168 -7.49 18.53 13.04
CA ARG A 168 -6.37 18.84 13.93
C ARG A 168 -5.10 19.03 13.14
#